data_33fce48aa493165652c2b81bd006f75a
#
_entry.id   33fce48aa493165652c2b81bd006f75a
#
_cell.length_a   1.000
_cell.length_b   1.000
_cell.length_c   1.000
_cell.angle_alpha   90.00
_cell.angle_beta   90.00
_cell.angle_gamma   90.00
#
_symmetry.space_group_name_H-M   'P 1'
#
loop_
_entity.id
_entity.type
_entity.pdbx_description
1 polymer ?
#
loop_
_entity_poly.entity_id
_entity_poly.type
_entity_poly.pdbx_seq_one_letter_code
_entity_poly.pdbx_strand_id
1 'polypeptide(L)'
;MNKYLPACKIVTTHGVRGEMTALPLCDGADFLKKCKRLFAKADGSGEVAVQSVRAQGNMAMLCLAGVEDMDAARRQVGRTYYFAKADIRLPKGRYFVDDLLGCTVRDAADGRVYGTLTGVDCPAAQDIYTVTDAAGGEHAFPAVPEFVKKIDMDAREILIAPIPGMFDEAVNGDAD
;
A
#
# COMPACT_ATOMS: atom_id res chain seq x y z
N MET A 1 11.51 -2.04 -6.13
CA MET A 1 10.66 -1.04 -5.41
C MET A 1 10.17 0.00 -6.39
N ASN A 2 8.87 0.19 -6.45
CA ASN A 2 8.28 1.20 -7.33
C ASN A 2 8.42 2.59 -6.69
N LYS A 3 8.82 3.57 -7.47
CA LYS A 3 8.88 4.98 -7.02
C LYS A 3 7.51 5.65 -7.00
N TYR A 4 6.61 5.19 -7.85
CA TYR A 4 5.26 5.70 -8.02
C TYR A 4 4.26 4.59 -7.77
N LEU A 5 3.23 4.87 -6.99
CA LEU A 5 2.17 3.93 -6.64
C LEU A 5 0.80 4.46 -7.07
N PRO A 6 -0.15 3.58 -7.40
CA PRO A 6 -1.50 4.00 -7.74
C PRO A 6 -2.13 4.83 -6.60
N ALA A 7 -2.61 6.01 -6.95
CA ALA A 7 -3.28 6.91 -6.01
C ALA A 7 -4.80 6.79 -6.10
N CYS A 8 -5.33 6.92 -7.31
CA CYS A 8 -6.77 6.86 -7.56
C CYS A 8 -7.08 6.57 -9.02
N LYS A 9 -8.32 6.12 -9.26
CA LYS A 9 -8.89 5.97 -10.60
C LYS A 9 -10.05 6.92 -10.76
N ILE A 10 -10.07 7.70 -11.83
CA ILE A 10 -11.18 8.61 -12.13
C ILE A 10 -12.37 7.79 -12.63
N VAL A 11 -13.49 7.92 -11.95
CA VAL A 11 -14.70 7.11 -12.21
C VAL A 11 -15.71 7.88 -13.04
N THR A 12 -15.98 9.13 -12.68
CA THR A 12 -16.96 9.99 -13.37
C THR A 12 -16.66 11.47 -13.12
N THR A 13 -17.35 12.32 -13.85
CA THR A 13 -17.31 13.77 -13.64
C THR A 13 -18.31 14.16 -12.55
N HIS A 14 -18.08 15.31 -11.91
CA HIS A 14 -18.98 15.89 -10.94
C HIS A 14 -19.16 17.40 -11.23
N GLY A 15 -20.37 17.79 -11.62
CA GLY A 15 -20.66 19.17 -11.99
C GLY A 15 -19.98 19.62 -13.28
N VAL A 16 -19.83 20.93 -13.45
CA VAL A 16 -19.37 21.56 -14.71
C VAL A 16 -18.00 22.24 -14.60
N ARG A 17 -17.40 22.25 -13.40
CA ARG A 17 -16.18 23.01 -13.11
C ARG A 17 -14.91 22.16 -13.14
N GLY A 18 -14.97 20.94 -13.67
CA GLY A 18 -13.83 20.07 -13.75
C GLY A 18 -13.59 19.19 -12.51
N GLU A 19 -14.48 19.22 -11.51
CA GLU A 19 -14.43 18.29 -10.40
C GLU A 19 -14.74 16.87 -10.86
N MET A 20 -14.00 15.90 -10.35
CA MET A 20 -14.10 14.50 -10.72
C MET A 20 -14.31 13.63 -9.50
N THR A 21 -15.10 12.57 -9.66
CA THR A 21 -15.19 11.51 -8.66
C THR A 21 -14.10 10.47 -8.92
N ALA A 22 -13.28 10.21 -7.92
CA ALA A 22 -12.18 9.27 -7.97
C ALA A 22 -12.34 8.15 -6.95
N LEU A 23 -12.01 6.92 -7.35
CA LEU A 23 -11.88 5.79 -6.45
C LEU A 23 -10.46 5.77 -5.89
N PRO A 24 -10.26 5.96 -4.57
CA PRO A 24 -8.96 5.84 -3.96
C PRO A 24 -8.40 4.40 -4.11
N LEU A 25 -7.16 4.29 -4.58
CA LEU A 25 -6.41 3.03 -4.67
C LEU A 25 -5.30 2.96 -3.60
N CYS A 26 -5.29 3.92 -2.70
CA CYS A 26 -4.41 4.04 -1.54
C CYS A 26 -5.27 4.04 -0.26
N ASP A 27 -4.72 4.51 0.85
CA ASP A 27 -5.40 4.54 2.17
C ASP A 27 -6.56 5.56 2.26
N GLY A 28 -7.38 5.62 1.22
CA GLY A 28 -8.59 6.43 1.18
C GLY A 28 -8.39 7.88 0.78
N ALA A 29 -9.47 8.66 0.85
CA ALA A 29 -9.49 10.07 0.45
C ALA A 29 -8.59 10.94 1.33
N ASP A 30 -8.43 10.63 2.61
CA ASP A 30 -7.55 11.36 3.52
C ASP A 30 -6.08 11.25 3.15
N PHE A 31 -5.67 10.12 2.60
CA PHE A 31 -4.34 9.97 2.04
C PHE A 31 -4.15 10.83 0.79
N LEU A 32 -5.15 10.87 -0.09
CA LEU A 32 -5.12 11.71 -1.30
C LEU A 32 -4.98 13.19 -0.98
N LYS A 33 -5.53 13.66 0.15
CA LYS A 33 -5.37 15.04 0.60
C LYS A 33 -3.91 15.43 0.87
N LYS A 34 -3.05 14.45 1.14
CA LYS A 34 -1.60 14.66 1.34
C LYS A 34 -0.85 14.79 0.02
N CYS A 35 -1.43 14.33 -1.08
CA CYS A 35 -0.83 14.39 -2.40
C CYS A 35 -0.99 15.80 -2.99
N LYS A 36 0.08 16.55 -3.11
CA LYS A 36 0.07 17.88 -3.74
C LYS A 36 0.16 17.80 -5.26
N ARG A 37 0.65 16.69 -5.78
CA ARG A 37 0.76 16.39 -7.20
C ARG A 37 0.50 14.91 -7.45
N LEU A 38 0.03 14.61 -8.64
CA LEU A 38 -0.17 13.26 -9.13
C LEU A 38 0.49 13.09 -10.49
N PHE A 39 0.62 11.88 -10.94
CA PHE A 39 1.26 11.53 -12.21
C PHE A 39 0.32 10.68 -13.05
N ALA A 40 0.25 10.97 -14.34
CA ALA A 40 -0.63 10.25 -15.26
C ALA A 40 -0.12 8.84 -15.58
N LYS A 41 1.16 8.57 -15.34
CA LYS A 41 1.78 7.27 -15.62
C LYS A 41 2.61 6.76 -14.44
N ALA A 42 2.75 5.44 -14.38
CA ALA A 42 3.53 4.75 -13.34
C ALA A 42 5.04 5.05 -13.37
N ASP A 43 5.55 5.62 -14.47
CA ASP A 43 6.94 6.05 -14.61
C ASP A 43 7.21 7.46 -14.07
N GLY A 44 6.18 8.14 -13.59
CA GLY A 44 6.26 9.52 -13.10
C GLY A 44 6.09 10.59 -14.16
N SER A 45 5.74 10.22 -15.38
CA SER A 45 5.44 11.20 -16.43
C SER A 45 3.99 11.71 -16.32
N GLY A 46 3.76 12.90 -16.87
CA GLY A 46 2.44 13.54 -16.82
C GLY A 46 2.10 14.08 -15.44
N GLU A 47 3.03 14.82 -14.83
CA GLU A 47 2.81 15.49 -13.56
C GLU A 47 1.67 16.50 -13.65
N VAL A 48 0.78 16.49 -12.66
CA VAL A 48 -0.33 17.43 -12.53
C VAL A 48 -0.50 17.83 -11.07
N ALA A 49 -0.70 19.12 -10.83
CA ALA A 49 -0.96 19.62 -9.48
C ALA A 49 -2.39 19.29 -9.02
N VAL A 50 -2.52 18.92 -7.76
CA VAL A 50 -3.81 18.69 -7.12
C VAL A 50 -4.29 20.01 -6.51
N GLN A 51 -5.44 20.50 -6.97
CA GLN A 51 -6.03 21.75 -6.47
C GLN A 51 -6.86 21.53 -5.22
N SER A 52 -7.66 20.46 -5.19
CA SER A 52 -8.46 20.11 -4.02
C SER A 52 -8.81 18.63 -4.01
N VAL A 53 -8.97 18.10 -2.81
CA VAL A 53 -9.48 16.75 -2.54
C VAL A 53 -10.44 16.84 -1.37
N ARG A 54 -11.62 16.24 -1.51
CA ARG A 54 -12.56 16.07 -0.38
C ARG A 54 -13.11 14.65 -0.38
N ALA A 55 -13.36 14.11 0.80
CA ALA A 55 -13.95 12.80 0.95
C ALA A 55 -15.45 12.83 0.71
N GLN A 56 -15.98 11.80 0.04
CA GLN A 56 -17.40 11.57 -0.12
C GLN A 56 -17.68 10.06 -0.05
N GLY A 57 -18.07 9.58 1.11
CA GLY A 57 -18.20 8.15 1.35
C GLY A 57 -16.87 7.42 1.10
N ASN A 58 -16.89 6.38 0.29
CA ASN A 58 -15.69 5.63 -0.12
C ASN A 58 -14.94 6.26 -1.30
N MET A 59 -15.44 7.37 -1.83
CA MET A 59 -14.89 8.05 -2.99
C MET A 59 -14.21 9.36 -2.58
N ALA A 60 -13.42 9.91 -3.48
CA ALA A 60 -12.86 11.24 -3.34
C ALA A 60 -13.37 12.14 -4.47
N MET A 61 -13.62 13.40 -4.13
CA MET A 61 -13.89 14.45 -5.10
C MET A 61 -12.58 15.19 -5.35
N LEU A 62 -12.12 15.20 -6.59
CA LEU A 62 -10.77 15.63 -6.98
C LEU A 62 -10.82 16.73 -8.04
N CYS A 63 -10.08 17.81 -7.82
CA CYS A 63 -9.80 18.82 -8.82
C CYS A 63 -8.31 18.84 -9.15
N LEU A 64 -7.99 18.75 -10.43
CA LEU A 64 -6.64 18.79 -10.94
C LEU A 64 -6.39 20.07 -11.74
N ALA A 65 -5.17 20.59 -11.70
CA ALA A 65 -4.77 21.72 -12.53
C ALA A 65 -4.93 21.38 -14.01
N GLY A 66 -5.44 22.32 -14.80
CA GLY A 66 -5.70 22.12 -16.22
C GLY A 66 -7.00 21.36 -16.56
N VAL A 67 -7.75 20.92 -15.57
CA VAL A 67 -9.07 20.31 -15.72
C VAL A 67 -10.12 21.27 -15.13
N GLU A 68 -10.64 22.16 -15.97
CA GLU A 68 -11.43 23.32 -15.51
C GLU A 68 -12.90 23.26 -15.94
N ASP A 69 -13.25 22.32 -16.79
CA ASP A 69 -14.61 22.13 -17.29
C ASP A 69 -15.00 20.64 -17.36
N MET A 70 -16.26 20.37 -17.64
CA MET A 70 -16.80 19.02 -17.70
C MET A 70 -16.21 18.20 -18.85
N ASP A 71 -15.87 18.81 -19.98
CA ASP A 71 -15.30 18.10 -21.13
C ASP A 71 -13.85 17.66 -20.84
N ALA A 72 -13.05 18.53 -20.20
CA ALA A 72 -11.72 18.17 -19.74
C ALA A 72 -11.76 17.07 -18.68
N ALA A 73 -12.70 17.14 -17.74
CA ALA A 73 -12.90 16.11 -16.71
C ALA A 73 -13.35 14.79 -17.33
N ARG A 74 -14.25 14.82 -18.30
CA ARG A 74 -14.72 13.61 -19.00
C ARG A 74 -13.59 12.85 -19.69
N ARG A 75 -12.61 13.56 -20.23
CA ARG A 75 -11.41 12.96 -20.84
C ARG A 75 -10.52 12.21 -19.85
N GLN A 76 -10.66 12.51 -18.56
CA GLN A 76 -9.90 11.85 -17.49
C GLN A 76 -10.57 10.56 -16.99
N VAL A 77 -11.84 10.34 -17.28
CA VAL A 77 -12.57 9.15 -16.82
C VAL A 77 -11.89 7.86 -17.29
N GLY A 78 -11.72 6.93 -16.39
CA GLY A 78 -11.02 5.66 -16.61
C GLY A 78 -9.51 5.70 -16.41
N ARG A 79 -8.90 6.89 -16.24
CA ARG A 79 -7.47 7.02 -15.98
C ARG A 79 -7.13 6.70 -14.54
N THR A 80 -5.99 6.04 -14.35
CA THR A 80 -5.36 5.86 -13.03
C THR A 80 -4.27 6.92 -12.88
N TYR A 81 -4.30 7.61 -11.75
CA TYR A 81 -3.23 8.53 -11.36
C TYR A 81 -2.36 7.92 -10.27
N TYR A 82 -1.10 8.31 -10.25
CA TYR A 82 -0.07 7.78 -9.36
C TYR A 82 0.47 8.88 -8.46
N PHE A 83 0.93 8.52 -7.27
CA PHE A 83 1.67 9.42 -6.39
C PHE A 83 3.13 8.99 -6.29
N ALA A 84 4.03 9.94 -6.05
CA ALA A 84 5.42 9.64 -5.77
C ALA A 84 5.61 9.31 -4.29
N LYS A 85 6.20 8.17 -3.96
CA LYS A 85 6.48 7.80 -2.55
C LYS A 85 7.33 8.87 -1.85
N ALA A 86 8.25 9.51 -2.57
CA ALA A 86 9.10 10.57 -2.04
C ALA A 86 8.33 11.82 -1.57
N ASP A 87 7.13 12.05 -2.09
CA ASP A 87 6.30 13.19 -1.72
C ASP A 87 5.48 12.95 -0.44
N ILE A 88 5.40 11.71 0.00
CA ILE A 88 4.61 11.31 1.17
C ILE A 88 5.53 10.95 2.31
N ARG A 89 5.39 11.67 3.42
CA ARG A 89 6.08 11.35 4.66
C ARG A 89 5.18 10.48 5.52
N LEU A 90 5.53 9.21 5.66
CA LEU A 90 4.81 8.30 6.55
C LEU A 90 5.22 8.53 8.01
N PRO A 91 4.30 8.33 8.98
CA PRO A 91 4.64 8.30 10.39
C PRO A 91 5.70 7.24 10.70
N LYS A 92 6.46 7.44 11.78
CA LYS A 92 7.46 6.48 12.24
C LYS A 92 6.81 5.10 12.47
N GLY A 93 7.44 4.05 11.93
CA GLY A 93 6.95 2.68 12.02
C GLY A 93 5.88 2.32 10.98
N ARG A 94 5.56 3.23 10.09
CA ARG A 94 4.69 2.96 8.93
C ARG A 94 5.52 2.83 7.66
N TYR A 95 5.15 1.87 6.83
CA TYR A 95 5.83 1.57 5.56
C TYR A 95 4.81 1.34 4.46
N PHE A 96 5.19 1.61 3.22
CA PHE A 96 4.36 1.20 2.09
C PHE A 96 4.40 -0.33 1.94
N VAL A 97 3.25 -0.94 1.68
CA VAL A 97 3.16 -2.39 1.45
C VAL A 97 4.10 -2.83 0.34
N ASP A 98 4.17 -2.06 -0.75
CA ASP A 98 5.07 -2.32 -1.89
C ASP A 98 6.55 -2.43 -1.46
N ASP A 99 6.96 -1.68 -0.46
CA ASP A 99 8.33 -1.71 0.06
C ASP A 99 8.58 -2.90 1.00
N LEU A 100 7.56 -3.33 1.73
CA LEU A 100 7.65 -4.48 2.64
C LEU A 100 7.67 -5.81 1.90
N LEU A 101 6.93 -5.92 0.79
CA LEU A 101 6.90 -7.14 -0.01
C LEU A 101 8.29 -7.50 -0.54
N GLY A 102 8.67 -8.74 -0.39
CA GLY A 102 9.98 -9.25 -0.77
C GLY A 102 11.07 -9.09 0.30
N CYS A 103 10.75 -8.49 1.47
CA CYS A 103 11.69 -8.48 2.59
C CYS A 103 11.89 -9.87 3.16
N THR A 104 13.12 -10.17 3.58
CA THR A 104 13.46 -11.42 4.27
C THR A 104 12.97 -11.33 5.72
N VAL A 105 12.27 -12.35 6.18
CA VAL A 105 11.79 -12.45 7.56
C VAL A 105 12.73 -13.34 8.36
N ARG A 106 13.33 -12.77 9.42
CA ARG A 106 14.31 -13.44 10.29
C ARG A 106 13.89 -13.42 11.75
N ASP A 107 14.42 -14.39 12.48
CA ASP A 107 14.32 -14.39 13.94
C ASP A 107 15.16 -13.26 14.54
N ALA A 108 14.57 -12.50 15.46
CA ALA A 108 15.25 -11.40 16.13
C ALA A 108 16.32 -11.87 17.13
N ALA A 109 16.25 -13.11 17.59
CA ALA A 109 17.16 -13.67 18.59
C ALA A 109 18.39 -14.35 17.95
N ASP A 110 18.18 -15.23 16.96
CA ASP A 110 19.26 -16.06 16.38
C ASP A 110 19.53 -15.80 14.88
N GLY A 111 18.71 -14.97 14.23
CA GLY A 111 18.87 -14.64 12.81
C GLY A 111 18.39 -15.72 11.84
N ARG A 112 17.73 -16.76 12.32
CA ARG A 112 17.13 -17.80 11.45
C ARG A 112 16.20 -17.17 10.43
N VAL A 113 16.32 -17.57 9.17
CA VAL A 113 15.44 -17.14 8.09
C VAL A 113 14.16 -17.99 8.09
N TYR A 114 13.01 -17.33 8.20
CA TYR A 114 11.71 -18.00 8.09
C TYR A 114 11.18 -18.02 6.66
N GLY A 115 11.50 -17.02 5.89
CA GLY A 115 11.04 -16.89 4.51
C GLY A 115 11.04 -15.46 4.02
N THR A 116 10.15 -15.19 3.07
CA THR A 116 9.98 -13.88 2.44
C THR A 116 8.57 -13.36 2.68
N LEU A 117 8.42 -12.08 2.98
CA LEU A 117 7.11 -11.45 3.10
C LEU A 117 6.46 -11.39 1.71
N THR A 118 5.36 -12.10 1.52
CA THR A 118 4.65 -12.20 0.23
C THR A 118 3.27 -11.56 0.24
N GLY A 119 2.73 -11.27 1.42
CA GLY A 119 1.42 -10.62 1.54
C GLY A 119 1.32 -9.72 2.75
N VAL A 120 0.55 -8.66 2.60
CA VAL A 120 0.13 -7.78 3.70
C VAL A 120 -1.35 -7.49 3.50
N ASP A 121 -2.17 -7.97 4.43
CA ASP A 121 -3.59 -7.66 4.49
C ASP A 121 -3.81 -6.63 5.60
N CYS A 122 -4.61 -5.63 5.30
CA CYS A 122 -4.87 -4.51 6.22
C CYS A 122 -6.34 -4.47 6.64
N PRO A 123 -6.82 -5.45 7.43
CA PRO A 123 -8.15 -5.37 8.02
C PRO A 123 -8.21 -4.22 9.04
N ALA A 124 -9.41 -3.82 9.42
CA ALA A 124 -9.63 -2.62 10.23
C ALA A 124 -8.89 -2.56 11.58
N ALA A 125 -8.54 -3.72 12.15
CA ALA A 125 -7.95 -3.79 13.49
C ALA A 125 -6.42 -3.74 13.50
N GLN A 126 -5.76 -4.50 12.62
CA GLN A 126 -4.30 -4.63 12.55
C GLN A 126 -3.88 -5.30 11.25
N ASP A 127 -2.67 -5.01 10.80
CA ASP A 127 -2.14 -5.64 9.60
C ASP A 127 -1.79 -7.11 9.86
N ILE A 128 -2.00 -7.94 8.86
CA ILE A 128 -1.63 -9.35 8.85
C ILE A 128 -0.52 -9.54 7.81
N TYR A 129 0.60 -10.08 8.25
CA TYR A 129 1.73 -10.41 7.37
C TYR A 129 1.67 -11.88 6.96
N THR A 130 1.85 -12.16 5.68
CA THR A 130 1.99 -13.51 5.15
C THR A 130 3.43 -13.72 4.69
N VAL A 131 4.07 -14.75 5.22
CA VAL A 131 5.45 -15.15 4.91
C VAL A 131 5.40 -16.47 4.18
N THR A 132 6.07 -16.56 3.04
CA THR A 132 6.27 -17.80 2.30
C THR A 132 7.65 -18.35 2.60
N ASP A 133 7.73 -19.58 3.11
CA ASP A 133 8.98 -20.27 3.40
C ASP A 133 9.62 -20.87 2.14
N ALA A 134 10.82 -21.45 2.30
CA ALA A 134 11.57 -22.03 1.20
C ALA A 134 10.88 -23.25 0.53
N ALA A 135 9.97 -23.90 1.25
CA ALA A 135 9.18 -25.03 0.74
C ALA A 135 7.88 -24.59 0.05
N GLY A 136 7.55 -23.29 0.07
CA GLY A 136 6.32 -22.73 -0.47
C GLY A 136 5.15 -22.71 0.51
N GLY A 137 5.39 -23.04 1.78
CA GLY A 137 4.39 -22.94 2.85
C GLY A 137 4.12 -21.49 3.22
N GLU A 138 2.86 -21.14 3.43
CA GLU A 138 2.44 -19.80 3.82
C GLU A 138 2.12 -19.75 5.31
N HIS A 139 2.64 -18.74 5.99
CA HIS A 139 2.46 -18.51 7.41
C HIS A 139 1.97 -17.09 7.63
N ALA A 140 0.81 -16.93 8.22
CA ALA A 140 0.21 -15.63 8.50
C ALA A 140 0.26 -15.31 9.99
N PHE A 141 0.61 -14.08 10.33
CA PHE A 141 0.62 -13.61 11.72
C PHE A 141 0.32 -12.10 11.78
N PRO A 142 -0.23 -11.62 12.91
CA PRO A 142 -0.49 -10.19 13.06
C PRO A 142 0.80 -9.39 13.19
N ALA A 143 0.88 -8.27 12.49
CA ALA A 143 2.03 -7.35 12.51
C ALA A 143 1.95 -6.44 13.75
N VAL A 144 2.09 -7.02 14.93
CA VAL A 144 2.03 -6.34 16.22
C VAL A 144 3.41 -6.32 16.87
N PRO A 145 3.69 -5.38 17.81
CA PRO A 145 5.00 -5.26 18.46
C PRO A 145 5.48 -6.52 19.19
N GLU A 146 4.56 -7.39 19.60
CA GLU A 146 4.86 -8.67 20.23
C GLU A 146 5.60 -9.61 19.26
N PHE A 147 5.31 -9.54 17.97
CA PHE A 147 5.90 -10.40 16.93
C PHE A 147 6.90 -9.65 16.06
N VAL A 148 6.58 -8.44 15.59
CA VAL A 148 7.48 -7.64 14.73
C VAL A 148 8.35 -6.75 15.61
N LYS A 149 9.64 -7.08 15.72
CA LYS A 149 10.60 -6.37 16.58
C LYS A 149 11.30 -5.22 15.86
N LYS A 150 11.65 -5.40 14.60
CA LYS A 150 12.33 -4.38 13.80
C LYS A 150 12.03 -4.60 12.32
N ILE A 151 11.86 -3.50 11.61
CA ILE A 151 11.83 -3.48 10.14
C ILE A 151 13.02 -2.65 9.67
N ASP A 152 13.92 -3.29 8.95
CA ASP A 152 15.11 -2.65 8.38
C ASP A 152 14.98 -2.60 6.87
N MET A 153 14.61 -1.43 6.37
CA MET A 153 14.38 -1.23 4.94
C MET A 153 15.68 -1.17 4.12
N ASP A 154 16.77 -0.75 4.74
CA ASP A 154 18.08 -0.71 4.07
C ASP A 154 18.61 -2.13 3.82
N ALA A 155 18.48 -2.99 4.82
CA ALA A 155 18.83 -4.42 4.71
C ALA A 155 17.72 -5.25 4.03
N ARG A 156 16.52 -4.70 3.86
CA ARG A 156 15.32 -5.41 3.41
C ARG A 156 15.00 -6.64 4.26
N GLU A 157 15.03 -6.44 5.56
CA GLU A 157 14.81 -7.49 6.56
C GLU A 157 13.74 -7.06 7.57
N ILE A 158 12.96 -8.05 8.00
CA ILE A 158 11.97 -7.91 9.07
C ILE A 158 12.37 -8.89 10.16
N LEU A 159 12.68 -8.36 11.35
CA LEU A 159 13.04 -9.17 12.52
C LEU A 159 11.81 -9.44 13.35
N ILE A 160 11.53 -10.71 13.58
CA ILE A 160 10.36 -11.16 14.34
C ILE A 160 10.75 -12.02 15.54
N ALA A 161 9.86 -12.10 16.51
CA ALA A 161 9.92 -13.02 17.64
C ALA A 161 8.67 -13.89 17.64
N PRO A 162 8.65 -14.98 16.86
CA PRO A 162 7.47 -15.84 16.75
C PRO A 162 7.27 -16.67 18.03
N ILE A 163 6.03 -17.06 18.25
CA ILE A 163 5.71 -18.08 19.25
C ILE A 163 5.94 -19.49 18.66
N PRO A 164 6.17 -20.52 19.52
CA PRO A 164 6.25 -21.89 19.06
C PRO A 164 5.03 -22.30 18.23
N GLY A 165 5.24 -22.98 17.12
CA GLY A 165 4.19 -23.44 16.20
C GLY A 165 3.81 -22.44 15.10
N MET A 166 4.27 -21.19 15.15
CA MET A 166 3.92 -20.18 14.14
C MET A 166 4.51 -20.51 12.76
N PHE A 167 5.72 -21.08 12.73
CA PHE A 167 6.43 -21.45 11.50
C PHE A 167 6.80 -22.94 11.46
N ASP A 168 6.32 -23.74 12.42
CA ASP A 168 6.50 -25.17 12.35
C ASP A 168 5.66 -25.73 11.22
N GLU A 169 6.21 -26.69 10.49
CA GLU A 169 5.44 -27.42 9.49
C GLU A 169 4.18 -27.96 10.18
N ALA A 170 3.04 -27.74 9.56
CA ALA A 170 1.84 -28.47 9.95
C ALA A 170 2.22 -29.95 9.84
N VAL A 171 2.35 -30.61 10.97
CA VAL A 171 2.44 -32.06 11.00
C VAL A 171 1.16 -32.51 10.31
N ASN A 172 1.27 -32.94 9.07
CA ASN A 172 0.22 -33.68 8.42
C ASN A 172 -0.03 -34.87 9.32
N GLY A 173 -1.00 -34.70 10.20
CA GLY A 173 -1.55 -35.82 10.91
C GLY A 173 -2.23 -36.69 9.87
N ASP A 174 -1.50 -37.63 9.31
CA ASP A 174 -2.10 -38.82 8.79
C ASP A 174 -2.78 -39.47 9.98
N ALA A 175 -4.02 -39.10 10.19
CA ALA A 175 -4.90 -39.92 10.97
C ALA A 175 -5.28 -41.09 10.07
N ASP A 176 -4.79 -42.23 10.40
CA ASP A 176 -5.34 -43.50 9.96
C ASP A 176 -6.88 -43.53 10.17
#